data_c0ff4caf20f6c38ade0749facbad66ab
#
_entry.id   c0ff4caf20f6c38ade0749facbad66ab
#
_cell.length_a   1.000
_cell.length_b   1.000
_cell.length_c   1.000
_cell.angle_alpha   90.00
_cell.angle_beta   90.00
_cell.angle_gamma   90.00
#
_symmetry.space_group_name_H-M   'P 1'
#
loop_
_entity.id
_entity.type
_entity.pdbx_description
1 polymer ?
#
loop_
_entity_poly.entity_id
_entity_poly.type
_entity_poly.pdbx_seq_one_letter_code
_entity_poly.pdbx_strand_id
1 'polypeptide(L)'
;MPNEIVIINNNIPHLASLNTQSKDGYVIYLKKEYLKTIDFDFKSSYELVKQKSIHKNFIKMCDCLLNDKISLLEKEEKFFSFCLSFFSFESKQIQIEEESSLALDIKKYLDEKYLEELILDDLAKSFDLSVVHLIRVFKKEFGLPIHSYILNKKVHFAKELLSSNLPIIEVAQNSGFFDQSHLNRSFKRIFQITPKEYQKNIFS
;
A
#
# COMPACT_ATOMS: atom_id res chain seq x y z
N MET A 1 -12.42 -14.73 -21.34
CA MET A 1 -11.78 -15.91 -20.77
C MET A 1 -11.43 -15.62 -19.32
N PRO A 2 -11.63 -16.54 -18.40
CA PRO A 2 -11.29 -16.27 -17.01
C PRO A 2 -9.77 -16.18 -16.83
N ASN A 3 -9.30 -15.22 -16.06
CA ASN A 3 -7.90 -14.99 -15.67
C ASN A 3 -6.99 -14.28 -16.69
N GLU A 4 -7.52 -13.36 -17.45
CA GLU A 4 -6.75 -12.51 -18.35
C GLU A 4 -6.84 -11.03 -17.93
N ILE A 5 -5.76 -10.29 -18.10
CA ILE A 5 -5.73 -8.83 -17.97
C ILE A 5 -5.45 -8.27 -19.36
N VAL A 6 -6.27 -7.32 -19.78
CA VAL A 6 -6.08 -6.59 -21.02
C VAL A 6 -5.69 -5.16 -20.68
N ILE A 7 -4.56 -4.71 -21.23
CA ILE A 7 -4.14 -3.31 -21.16
C ILE A 7 -4.42 -2.67 -22.48
N ILE A 8 -5.08 -1.51 -22.45
CA ILE A 8 -5.47 -0.79 -23.65
C ILE A 8 -5.02 0.67 -23.50
N ASN A 9 -4.33 1.17 -24.50
CA ASN A 9 -3.97 2.58 -24.56
C ASN A 9 -5.23 3.44 -24.67
N ASN A 10 -5.27 4.59 -24.01
CA ASN A 10 -6.41 5.50 -23.95
C ASN A 10 -6.89 6.03 -25.31
N ASN A 11 -6.02 5.99 -26.33
CA ASN A 11 -6.35 6.45 -27.70
C ASN A 11 -6.90 5.34 -28.61
N ILE A 12 -7.08 4.12 -28.07
CA ILE A 12 -7.58 2.98 -28.85
C ILE A 12 -9.07 2.79 -28.56
N PRO A 13 -9.95 2.92 -29.56
CA PRO A 13 -11.34 2.54 -29.41
C PRO A 13 -11.45 1.04 -29.05
N HIS A 14 -12.17 0.71 -28.02
CA HIS A 14 -12.34 -0.65 -27.58
C HIS A 14 -13.77 -0.91 -27.09
N LEU A 15 -14.22 -2.14 -27.21
CA LEU A 15 -15.48 -2.64 -26.67
C LEU A 15 -15.18 -3.79 -25.72
N ALA A 16 -15.61 -3.67 -24.48
CA ALA A 16 -15.58 -4.76 -23.53
C ALA A 16 -16.98 -5.37 -23.38
N SER A 17 -17.08 -6.70 -23.49
CA SER A 17 -18.30 -7.42 -23.22
C SER A 17 -18.05 -8.57 -22.25
N LEU A 18 -18.95 -8.75 -21.27
CA LEU A 18 -18.93 -9.91 -20.38
C LEU A 18 -19.70 -11.03 -21.07
N ASN A 19 -19.12 -12.23 -21.12
CA ASN A 19 -19.86 -13.40 -21.56
C ASN A 19 -20.75 -13.94 -20.43
N THR A 20 -21.70 -14.81 -20.76
CA THR A 20 -22.66 -15.38 -19.81
C THR A 20 -22.04 -16.21 -18.68
N GLN A 21 -20.75 -16.55 -18.77
CA GLN A 21 -19.99 -17.32 -17.77
C GLN A 21 -19.16 -16.41 -16.84
N SER A 22 -18.98 -15.13 -17.19
CA SER A 22 -18.24 -14.17 -16.38
C SER A 22 -19.22 -13.41 -15.48
N LYS A 23 -19.09 -13.57 -14.17
CA LYS A 23 -19.97 -12.92 -13.20
C LYS A 23 -19.51 -11.50 -12.86
N ASP A 24 -18.20 -11.29 -12.73
CA ASP A 24 -17.61 -10.02 -12.31
C ASP A 24 -16.32 -9.72 -13.09
N GLY A 25 -16.02 -8.45 -13.24
CA GLY A 25 -14.77 -7.96 -13.81
C GLY A 25 -14.41 -6.59 -13.25
N TYR A 26 -13.11 -6.33 -13.13
CA TYR A 26 -12.61 -5.02 -12.74
C TYR A 26 -12.07 -4.28 -13.95
N VAL A 27 -12.35 -2.98 -14.03
CA VAL A 27 -11.77 -2.07 -15.01
C VAL A 27 -11.11 -0.93 -14.24
N ILE A 28 -9.84 -0.68 -14.49
CA ILE A 28 -9.10 0.42 -13.88
C ILE A 28 -8.72 1.40 -15.00
N TYR A 29 -9.15 2.65 -14.85
CA TYR A 29 -8.73 3.75 -15.72
C TYR A 29 -7.60 4.50 -15.05
N LEU A 30 -6.43 4.47 -15.67
CA LEU A 30 -5.26 5.19 -15.19
C LEU A 30 -5.15 6.54 -15.91
N LYS A 31 -5.06 7.62 -15.12
CA LYS A 31 -4.73 8.93 -15.68
C LYS A 31 -3.27 8.93 -16.13
N LYS A 32 -2.98 9.71 -17.19
CA LYS A 32 -1.62 9.82 -17.76
C LYS A 32 -0.59 10.30 -16.73
N GLU A 33 -1.02 11.10 -15.75
CA GLU A 33 -0.19 11.59 -14.67
C GLU A 33 0.34 10.44 -13.78
N TYR A 34 -0.49 9.43 -13.50
CA TYR A 34 -0.07 8.23 -12.75
C TYR A 34 0.99 7.41 -13.49
N LEU A 35 0.88 7.30 -14.82
CA LEU A 35 1.88 6.58 -15.62
C LEU A 35 3.24 7.27 -15.56
N LYS A 36 3.27 8.62 -15.53
CA LYS A 36 4.50 9.39 -15.34
C LYS A 36 5.11 9.15 -13.94
N THR A 37 4.27 9.07 -12.91
CA THR A 37 4.72 8.83 -11.53
C THR A 37 5.42 7.48 -11.37
N ILE A 38 5.03 6.49 -12.18
CA ILE A 38 5.65 5.16 -12.20
C ILE A 38 6.75 5.02 -13.26
N ASP A 39 7.13 6.12 -13.92
CA ASP A 39 8.16 6.17 -14.99
C ASP A 39 7.90 5.12 -16.10
N PHE A 40 6.64 5.00 -16.50
CA PHE A 40 6.21 4.01 -17.48
C PHE A 40 5.67 4.67 -18.75
N ASP A 41 6.19 4.23 -19.89
CA ASP A 41 5.70 4.61 -21.22
C ASP A 41 5.14 3.38 -21.94
N PHE A 42 3.84 3.42 -22.21
CA PHE A 42 3.14 2.31 -22.86
C PHE A 42 3.36 2.36 -24.37
N LYS A 43 4.23 1.49 -24.87
CA LYS A 43 4.63 1.43 -26.28
C LYS A 43 3.65 0.69 -27.17
N SER A 44 2.82 -0.19 -26.60
CA SER A 44 1.86 -1.00 -27.34
C SER A 44 0.48 -0.36 -27.39
N SER A 45 -0.27 -0.60 -28.45
CA SER A 45 -1.68 -0.21 -28.52
C SER A 45 -2.57 -1.08 -27.62
N TYR A 46 -2.13 -2.32 -27.38
CA TYR A 46 -2.87 -3.32 -26.62
C TYR A 46 -1.93 -4.47 -26.19
N GLU A 47 -2.10 -4.97 -24.99
CA GLU A 47 -1.35 -6.11 -24.46
C GLU A 47 -2.28 -7.06 -23.68
N LEU A 48 -2.14 -8.36 -23.93
CA LEU A 48 -2.88 -9.40 -23.26
C LEU A 48 -1.97 -10.20 -22.33
N VAL A 49 -2.25 -10.13 -21.02
CA VAL A 49 -1.46 -10.80 -20.00
C VAL A 49 -2.20 -12.04 -19.48
N LYS A 50 -1.59 -13.21 -19.66
CA LYS A 50 -2.17 -14.53 -19.30
C LYS A 50 -1.56 -15.16 -18.04
N GLN A 51 -0.65 -14.48 -17.35
CA GLN A 51 0.00 -15.03 -16.17
C GLN A 51 -0.95 -15.06 -14.96
N LYS A 52 -1.25 -16.27 -14.47
CA LYS A 52 -2.16 -16.48 -13.34
C LYS A 52 -1.73 -15.75 -12.06
N SER A 53 -0.43 -15.63 -11.80
CA SER A 53 0.11 -14.89 -10.64
C SER A 53 -0.21 -13.40 -10.72
N ILE A 54 -0.03 -12.79 -11.88
CA ILE A 54 -0.32 -11.38 -12.14
C ILE A 54 -1.82 -11.13 -12.01
N HIS A 55 -2.65 -11.97 -12.61
CA HIS A 55 -4.10 -11.87 -12.47
C HIS A 55 -4.55 -11.96 -11.01
N LYS A 56 -4.02 -12.92 -10.23
CA LYS A 56 -4.33 -13.05 -8.80
C LYS A 56 -3.93 -11.79 -8.01
N ASN A 57 -2.79 -11.19 -8.33
CA ASN A 57 -2.33 -9.96 -7.68
C ASN A 57 -3.19 -8.76 -8.09
N PHE A 58 -3.64 -8.70 -9.35
CA PHE A 58 -4.57 -7.69 -9.84
C PHE A 58 -5.89 -7.71 -9.05
N ILE A 59 -6.52 -8.88 -8.92
CA ILE A 59 -7.76 -9.02 -8.15
C ILE A 59 -7.56 -8.58 -6.70
N LYS A 60 -6.50 -9.04 -6.03
CA LYS A 60 -6.19 -8.62 -4.65
C LYS A 60 -5.99 -7.11 -4.51
N MET A 61 -5.37 -6.49 -5.50
CA MET A 61 -5.23 -5.04 -5.53
C MET A 61 -6.60 -4.36 -5.69
N CYS A 62 -7.45 -4.81 -6.62
CA CYS A 62 -8.79 -4.27 -6.79
C CYS A 62 -9.64 -4.40 -5.53
N ASP A 63 -9.62 -5.55 -4.87
CA ASP A 63 -10.32 -5.78 -3.59
C ASP A 63 -9.82 -4.83 -2.51
N CYS A 64 -8.52 -4.56 -2.48
CA CYS A 64 -7.92 -3.58 -1.56
C CYS A 64 -8.41 -2.15 -1.85
N LEU A 65 -8.40 -1.74 -3.11
CA LEU A 65 -8.82 -0.39 -3.54
C LEU A 65 -10.29 -0.11 -3.22
N LEU A 66 -11.15 -1.12 -3.33
CA LEU A 66 -12.59 -1.00 -3.07
C LEU A 66 -12.96 -1.15 -1.59
N ASN A 67 -12.02 -1.47 -0.72
CA ASN A 67 -12.28 -1.66 0.70
C ASN A 67 -12.16 -0.33 1.45
N ASP A 68 -13.27 0.21 1.94
CA ASP A 68 -13.30 1.48 2.69
C ASP A 68 -12.58 1.44 4.05
N LYS A 69 -12.28 0.23 4.57
CA LYS A 69 -11.57 0.04 5.84
C LYS A 69 -10.04 0.04 5.71
N ILE A 70 -9.54 0.22 4.52
CA ILE A 70 -8.10 0.27 4.21
C ILE A 70 -7.71 1.73 4.00
N SER A 71 -6.61 2.15 4.63
CA SER A 71 -6.10 3.52 4.51
C SER A 71 -5.70 3.85 3.07
N LEU A 72 -5.73 5.14 2.72
CA LEU A 72 -5.30 5.61 1.41
C LEU A 72 -3.86 5.19 1.11
N LEU A 73 -2.96 5.36 2.08
CA LEU A 73 -1.56 4.97 1.96
C LEU A 73 -1.39 3.48 1.61
N GLU A 74 -2.15 2.59 2.27
CA GLU A 74 -2.09 1.15 1.98
C GLU A 74 -2.65 0.83 0.58
N LYS A 75 -3.72 1.53 0.16
CA LYS A 75 -4.28 1.43 -1.19
C LYS A 75 -3.26 1.85 -2.25
N GLU A 76 -2.64 3.01 -2.08
CA GLU A 76 -1.60 3.52 -2.98
C GLU A 76 -0.41 2.56 -3.05
N GLU A 77 0.09 2.10 -1.93
CA GLU A 77 1.22 1.18 -1.89
C GLU A 77 0.91 -0.17 -2.56
N LYS A 78 -0.31 -0.70 -2.39
CA LYS A 78 -0.76 -1.91 -3.09
C LYS A 78 -0.82 -1.70 -4.59
N PHE A 79 -1.35 -0.55 -5.01
CA PHE A 79 -1.42 -0.18 -6.42
C PHE A 79 -0.03 -0.06 -7.05
N PHE A 80 0.87 0.71 -6.44
CA PHE A 80 2.23 0.88 -6.97
C PHE A 80 3.06 -0.41 -6.90
N SER A 81 2.90 -1.23 -5.86
CA SER A 81 3.55 -2.55 -5.78
C SER A 81 3.06 -3.48 -6.89
N PHE A 82 1.79 -3.44 -7.24
CA PHE A 82 1.25 -4.16 -8.39
C PHE A 82 1.88 -3.64 -9.69
N CYS A 83 1.88 -2.33 -9.91
CA CYS A 83 2.48 -1.72 -11.10
C CYS A 83 3.96 -2.11 -11.24
N LEU A 84 4.74 -2.07 -10.18
CA LEU A 84 6.14 -2.49 -10.17
C LEU A 84 6.31 -3.95 -10.60
N SER A 85 5.49 -4.85 -10.06
CA SER A 85 5.56 -6.28 -10.40
C SER A 85 5.06 -6.58 -11.82
N PHE A 86 4.17 -5.72 -12.32
CA PHE A 86 3.51 -5.90 -13.61
C PHE A 86 4.38 -5.41 -14.77
N PHE A 87 4.97 -4.22 -14.63
CA PHE A 87 5.69 -3.57 -15.72
C PHE A 87 7.19 -3.90 -15.76
N SER A 88 7.71 -4.72 -14.85
CA SER A 88 9.11 -5.18 -14.83
C SER A 88 10.12 -4.04 -15.02
N PHE A 89 10.12 -3.08 -14.11
CA PHE A 89 11.02 -1.93 -14.21
C PHE A 89 12.48 -2.36 -14.14
N GLU A 90 13.24 -2.13 -15.22
CA GLU A 90 14.71 -2.17 -15.19
C GLU A 90 15.20 -1.03 -14.31
N SER A 91 15.53 -1.35 -13.06
CA SER A 91 16.13 -0.38 -12.14
C SER A 91 17.54 -0.06 -12.62
N LYS A 92 17.80 1.21 -12.98
CA LYS A 92 19.16 1.75 -13.06
C LYS A 92 19.84 1.44 -11.72
N GLN A 93 21.04 0.84 -11.75
CA GLN A 93 21.84 0.61 -10.56
C GLN A 93 22.25 1.98 -9.98
N ILE A 94 21.55 2.40 -8.94
CA ILE A 94 21.92 3.56 -8.12
C ILE A 94 22.90 3.07 -7.06
N GLN A 95 23.92 3.85 -6.74
CA GLN A 95 24.99 3.45 -5.81
C GLN A 95 24.42 3.11 -4.44
N ILE A 96 24.83 1.96 -3.89
CA ILE A 96 24.22 1.31 -2.72
C ILE A 96 24.28 2.18 -1.45
N GLU A 97 25.34 2.97 -1.28
CA GLU A 97 25.54 3.81 -0.08
C GLU A 97 24.61 5.03 -0.01
N GLU A 98 24.30 5.66 -1.15
CA GLU A 98 23.38 6.79 -1.24
C GLU A 98 21.92 6.36 -0.96
N GLU A 99 21.53 5.17 -1.45
CA GLU A 99 20.20 4.62 -1.18
C GLU A 99 19.97 4.32 0.30
N SER A 100 20.99 3.86 1.03
CA SER A 100 20.89 3.55 2.46
C SER A 100 20.70 4.83 3.30
N SER A 101 21.48 5.89 3.03
CA SER A 101 21.30 7.20 3.68
C SER A 101 19.90 7.77 3.43
N LEU A 102 19.44 7.75 2.18
CA LEU A 102 18.12 8.20 1.77
C LEU A 102 17.00 7.41 2.48
N ALA A 103 17.14 6.09 2.61
CA ALA A 103 16.18 5.28 3.34
C ALA A 103 16.06 5.66 4.82
N LEU A 104 17.19 6.02 5.45
CA LEU A 104 17.21 6.49 6.83
C LEU A 104 16.51 7.85 6.99
N ASP A 105 16.68 8.77 6.05
CA ASP A 105 16.00 10.06 6.06
C ASP A 105 14.48 9.89 5.88
N ILE A 106 14.05 9.02 4.96
CA ILE A 106 12.64 8.65 4.79
C ILE A 106 12.09 8.06 6.09
N LYS A 107 12.83 7.14 6.72
CA LYS A 107 12.42 6.55 8.00
C LYS A 107 12.25 7.61 9.09
N LYS A 108 13.18 8.54 9.20
CA LYS A 108 13.11 9.65 10.18
C LYS A 108 11.85 10.49 9.96
N TYR A 109 11.56 10.87 8.73
CA TYR A 109 10.34 11.58 8.38
C TYR A 109 9.08 10.80 8.80
N LEU A 110 9.04 9.49 8.51
CA LEU A 110 7.92 8.62 8.90
C LEU A 110 7.80 8.49 10.42
N ASP A 111 8.91 8.49 11.16
CA ASP A 111 8.92 8.43 12.61
C ASP A 111 8.32 9.70 13.26
N GLU A 112 8.43 10.84 12.60
CA GLU A 112 7.86 12.11 13.05
C GLU A 112 6.37 12.24 12.65
N LYS A 113 5.96 11.65 11.52
CA LYS A 113 4.67 11.87 10.86
C LYS A 113 3.70 10.68 10.89
N TYR A 114 4.04 9.56 11.55
CA TYR A 114 3.26 8.31 11.46
C TYR A 114 1.81 8.40 11.93
N LEU A 115 1.46 9.40 12.75
CA LEU A 115 0.06 9.63 13.19
C LEU A 115 -0.76 10.43 12.17
N GLU A 116 -0.09 11.16 11.28
CA GLU A 116 -0.75 11.95 10.24
C GLU A 116 -1.26 11.05 9.10
N GLU A 117 -2.15 11.59 8.28
CA GLU A 117 -2.51 10.98 7.01
C GLU A 117 -1.39 11.23 6.00
N LEU A 118 -0.78 10.15 5.51
CA LEU A 118 0.34 10.22 4.59
C LEU A 118 -0.09 9.74 3.21
N ILE A 119 0.24 10.54 2.20
CA ILE A 119 0.05 10.25 0.78
C ILE A 119 1.42 9.97 0.17
N LEU A 120 1.57 8.85 -0.55
CA LEU A 120 2.85 8.43 -1.12
C LEU A 120 3.42 9.44 -2.12
N ASP A 121 2.58 10.09 -2.90
CA ASP A 121 3.01 11.09 -3.87
C ASP A 121 3.63 12.32 -3.20
N ASP A 122 3.04 12.81 -2.13
CA ASP A 122 3.55 13.94 -1.36
C ASP A 122 4.83 13.57 -0.62
N LEU A 123 4.88 12.36 -0.05
CA LEU A 123 6.09 11.83 0.56
C LEU A 123 7.24 11.70 -0.45
N ALA A 124 6.97 11.19 -1.64
CA ALA A 124 7.97 11.06 -2.70
C ALA A 124 8.49 12.43 -3.16
N LYS A 125 7.61 13.41 -3.34
CA LYS A 125 7.99 14.80 -3.66
C LYS A 125 8.89 15.44 -2.60
N SER A 126 8.65 15.14 -1.31
CA SER A 126 9.46 15.67 -0.21
C SER A 126 10.93 15.24 -0.27
N PHE A 127 11.23 14.16 -1.00
CA PHE A 127 12.56 13.60 -1.20
C PHE A 127 13.05 13.70 -2.64
N ASP A 128 12.34 14.42 -3.51
CA ASP A 128 12.63 14.52 -4.95
C ASP A 128 12.71 13.16 -5.65
N LEU A 129 11.80 12.25 -5.27
CA LEU A 129 11.74 10.89 -5.79
C LEU A 129 10.44 10.64 -6.57
N SER A 130 10.47 9.65 -7.47
CA SER A 130 9.25 9.00 -7.89
C SER A 130 8.71 8.10 -6.78
N VAL A 131 7.39 7.90 -6.72
CA VAL A 131 6.74 6.99 -5.75
C VAL A 131 7.32 5.58 -5.81
N VAL A 132 7.62 5.12 -7.01
CA VAL A 132 8.22 3.81 -7.27
C VAL A 132 9.62 3.70 -6.65
N HIS A 133 10.44 4.73 -6.81
CA HIS A 133 11.78 4.78 -6.24
C HIS A 133 11.72 4.82 -4.70
N LEU A 134 10.86 5.67 -4.14
CA LEU A 134 10.61 5.74 -2.70
C LEU A 134 10.28 4.36 -2.10
N ILE A 135 9.28 3.66 -2.66
CA ILE A 135 8.86 2.33 -2.19
C ILE A 135 10.00 1.32 -2.28
N ARG A 136 10.76 1.34 -3.39
CA ARG A 136 11.86 0.41 -3.61
C ARG A 136 12.98 0.63 -2.60
N VAL A 137 13.43 1.87 -2.43
CA VAL A 137 14.51 2.25 -1.51
C VAL A 137 14.16 1.85 -0.08
N PHE A 138 12.97 2.23 0.38
CA PHE A 138 12.53 1.92 1.74
C PHE A 138 12.42 0.41 1.97
N LYS A 139 11.79 -0.32 1.05
CA LYS A 139 11.61 -1.77 1.18
C LYS A 139 12.94 -2.53 1.09
N LYS A 140 13.89 -2.07 0.28
CA LYS A 140 15.23 -2.67 0.16
C LYS A 140 15.99 -2.59 1.48
N GLU A 141 15.97 -1.44 2.15
CA GLU A 141 16.70 -1.20 3.38
C GLU A 141 16.02 -1.85 4.60
N PHE A 142 14.71 -1.69 4.76
CA PHE A 142 13.98 -2.13 5.96
C PHE A 142 13.26 -3.47 5.79
N GLY A 143 13.25 -4.07 4.62
CA GLY A 143 12.62 -5.37 4.34
C GLY A 143 11.10 -5.38 4.39
N LEU A 144 10.45 -4.24 4.65
CA LEU A 144 8.99 -4.13 4.75
C LEU A 144 8.47 -2.88 4.04
N PRO A 145 7.20 -2.94 3.59
CA PRO A 145 6.51 -1.81 2.99
C PRO A 145 6.33 -0.61 3.94
N ILE A 146 6.27 0.61 3.41
CA ILE A 146 6.09 1.86 4.18
C ILE A 146 4.84 1.79 5.05
N HIS A 147 3.67 1.38 4.49
CA HIS A 147 2.44 1.27 5.28
C HIS A 147 2.57 0.27 6.43
N SER A 148 3.27 -0.84 6.22
CA SER A 148 3.50 -1.84 7.27
C SER A 148 4.39 -1.29 8.38
N TYR A 149 5.37 -0.46 8.03
CA TYR A 149 6.20 0.26 8.99
C TYR A 149 5.36 1.21 9.85
N ILE A 150 4.56 2.06 9.22
CA ILE A 150 3.66 3.01 9.90
C ILE A 150 2.65 2.27 10.77
N LEU A 151 2.04 1.20 10.26
CA LEU A 151 1.08 0.41 11.00
C LEU A 151 1.72 -0.23 12.26
N ASN A 152 2.95 -0.73 12.17
CA ASN A 152 3.69 -1.22 13.32
C ASN A 152 3.89 -0.10 14.36
N LYS A 153 4.30 1.09 13.92
CA LYS A 153 4.46 2.26 14.82
C LYS A 153 3.15 2.59 15.54
N LYS A 154 2.04 2.70 14.80
CA LYS A 154 0.71 2.97 15.36
C LYS A 154 0.27 1.90 16.36
N VAL A 155 0.51 0.62 16.07
CA VAL A 155 0.16 -0.49 17.00
C VAL A 155 1.00 -0.45 18.27
N HIS A 156 2.31 -0.15 18.17
CA HIS A 156 3.16 0.01 19.35
C HIS A 156 2.73 1.21 20.21
N PHE A 157 2.40 2.34 19.58
CA PHE A 157 1.87 3.50 20.28
C PHE A 157 0.51 3.20 20.94
N ALA A 158 -0.38 2.48 20.24
CA ALA A 158 -1.64 2.01 20.84
C ALA A 158 -1.40 1.13 22.08
N LYS A 159 -0.37 0.27 22.05
CA LYS A 159 0.01 -0.55 23.21
C LYS A 159 0.43 0.32 24.42
N GLU A 160 1.17 1.40 24.20
CA GLU A 160 1.53 2.37 25.25
C GLU A 160 0.28 3.03 25.83
N LEU A 161 -0.64 3.51 24.97
CA LEU A 161 -1.89 4.13 25.40
C LEU A 161 -2.80 3.16 26.19
N LEU A 162 -2.84 1.87 25.82
CA LEU A 162 -3.59 0.85 26.56
C LEU A 162 -3.06 0.67 27.99
N SER A 163 -1.78 0.92 28.23
CA SER A 163 -1.18 0.85 29.57
C SER A 163 -1.61 2.02 30.48
N SER A 164 -2.24 3.04 29.94
CA SER A 164 -2.84 4.17 30.68
C SER A 164 -4.33 3.96 31.00
N ASN A 165 -4.86 2.76 30.82
CA ASN A 165 -6.27 2.38 31.06
C ASN A 165 -7.30 3.23 30.28
N LEU A 166 -6.92 3.77 29.13
CA LEU A 166 -7.83 4.50 28.24
C LEU A 166 -8.86 3.55 27.60
N PRO A 167 -10.09 4.01 27.33
CA PRO A 167 -11.06 3.26 26.54
C PRO A 167 -10.49 2.88 25.18
N ILE A 168 -10.73 1.64 24.71
CA ILE A 168 -10.14 1.13 23.45
C ILE A 168 -10.51 1.99 22.25
N ILE A 169 -11.68 2.61 22.26
CA ILE A 169 -12.12 3.53 21.20
C ILE A 169 -11.24 4.78 21.15
N GLU A 170 -10.90 5.35 22.30
CA GLU A 170 -10.01 6.51 22.40
C GLU A 170 -8.56 6.13 22.01
N VAL A 171 -8.12 4.94 22.42
CA VAL A 171 -6.82 4.41 21.97
C VAL A 171 -6.76 4.29 20.44
N ALA A 172 -7.83 3.79 19.80
CA ALA A 172 -7.89 3.67 18.35
C ALA A 172 -7.77 5.05 17.68
N GLN A 173 -8.52 6.04 18.14
CA GLN A 173 -8.49 7.40 17.61
C GLN A 173 -7.13 8.07 17.82
N ASN A 174 -6.61 8.04 19.05
CA ASN A 174 -5.35 8.70 19.40
C ASN A 174 -4.12 8.07 18.73
N SER A 175 -4.21 6.78 18.37
CA SER A 175 -3.14 6.08 17.65
C SER A 175 -3.33 6.06 16.13
N GLY A 176 -4.25 6.87 15.60
CA GLY A 176 -4.42 7.08 14.17
C GLY A 176 -5.02 5.89 13.43
N PHE A 177 -5.84 5.06 14.09
CA PHE A 177 -6.66 4.05 13.42
C PHE A 177 -8.00 4.62 13.00
N PHE A 178 -8.51 4.12 11.89
CA PHE A 178 -9.81 4.50 11.37
C PHE A 178 -10.95 4.18 12.36
N ASP A 179 -10.91 2.98 12.95
CA ASP A 179 -11.88 2.51 13.92
C ASP A 179 -11.26 1.49 14.90
N GLN A 180 -12.01 1.15 15.94
CA GLN A 180 -11.62 0.14 16.91
C GLN A 180 -11.44 -1.25 16.28
N SER A 181 -12.19 -1.59 15.24
CA SER A 181 -12.09 -2.88 14.55
C SER A 181 -10.78 -2.98 13.78
N HIS A 182 -10.33 -1.89 13.18
CA HIS A 182 -9.04 -1.81 12.51
C HIS A 182 -7.89 -1.95 13.52
N LEU A 183 -7.94 -1.25 14.66
CA LEU A 183 -6.99 -1.45 15.75
C LEU A 183 -6.98 -2.90 16.21
N ASN A 184 -8.14 -3.52 16.50
CA ASN A 184 -8.24 -4.88 16.99
C ASN A 184 -7.56 -5.88 16.04
N ARG A 185 -7.83 -5.79 14.73
CA ARG A 185 -7.22 -6.68 13.74
C ARG A 185 -5.70 -6.50 13.68
N SER A 186 -5.25 -5.25 13.65
CA SER A 186 -3.83 -4.92 13.54
C SER A 186 -3.04 -5.30 14.78
N PHE A 187 -3.59 -5.04 15.96
CA PHE A 187 -3.00 -5.37 17.24
C PHE A 187 -2.89 -6.89 17.43
N LYS A 188 -3.99 -7.63 17.14
CA LYS A 188 -3.99 -9.10 17.23
C LYS A 188 -3.00 -9.73 16.23
N ARG A 189 -2.83 -9.14 15.04
CA ARG A 189 -1.85 -9.63 14.05
C ARG A 189 -0.42 -9.53 14.57
N ILE A 190 -0.08 -8.48 15.34
CA ILE A 190 1.28 -8.23 15.84
C ILE A 190 1.52 -8.91 17.19
N PHE A 191 0.59 -8.76 18.12
CA PHE A 191 0.76 -9.25 19.51
C PHE A 191 0.05 -10.57 19.82
N GLN A 192 -0.69 -11.14 18.85
CA GLN A 192 -1.45 -12.40 18.98
C GLN A 192 -2.61 -12.38 20.00
N ILE A 193 -2.84 -11.23 20.65
CA ILE A 193 -3.95 -10.98 21.58
C ILE A 193 -4.69 -9.71 21.19
N THR A 194 -5.91 -9.54 21.65
CA THR A 194 -6.69 -8.32 21.40
C THR A 194 -6.26 -7.18 22.33
N PRO A 195 -6.50 -5.90 21.98
CA PRO A 195 -6.29 -4.77 22.88
C PRO A 195 -6.98 -4.93 24.23
N LYS A 196 -8.21 -5.48 24.24
CA LYS A 196 -8.98 -5.73 25.46
C LYS A 196 -8.34 -6.78 26.35
N GLU A 197 -7.85 -7.87 25.77
CA GLU A 197 -7.12 -8.91 26.52
C GLU A 197 -5.81 -8.37 27.06
N TYR A 198 -5.08 -7.59 26.27
CA TYR A 198 -3.85 -6.93 26.70
C TYR A 198 -4.10 -6.00 27.90
N GLN A 199 -5.10 -5.13 27.80
CA GLN A 199 -5.46 -4.20 28.88
C GLN A 199 -5.89 -4.95 30.15
N LYS A 200 -6.71 -5.99 30.03
CA LYS A 200 -7.11 -6.82 31.15
C LYS A 200 -5.91 -7.46 31.86
N ASN A 201 -4.93 -7.96 31.10
CA ASN A 201 -3.73 -8.63 31.69
C ASN A 201 -2.79 -7.66 32.42
N ILE A 202 -2.87 -6.34 32.11
CA ILE A 202 -2.05 -5.33 32.82
C ILE A 202 -2.71 -4.91 34.16
N PHE A 203 -4.05 -4.85 34.18
CA PHE A 203 -4.81 -4.29 35.30
C PHE A 203 -5.52 -5.37 36.16
N SER A 204 -5.27 -6.66 35.88
CA SER A 204 -5.69 -7.79 36.73
C SER A 204 -4.57 -8.21 37.66
#